data_3083f63bb585e440fa19912d348cc131
#
_entry.id   3083f63bb585e440fa19912d348cc131
#
_cell.length_a   1.000
_cell.length_b   1.000
_cell.length_c   1.000
_cell.angle_alpha   90.00
_cell.angle_beta   90.00
_cell.angle_gamma   90.00
#
_symmetry.space_group_name_H-M   'P 1'
#
loop_
_entity.id
_entity.type
_entity.pdbx_description
1 polymer ?
#
loop_
_entity_poly.entity_id
_entity_poly.type
_entity_poly.pdbx_seq_one_letter_code
_entity_poly.pdbx_strand_id
1 'polypeptide(L)'
;MSFLALYLASIGFSGTQIGVLLAIVPLIGFLVQPLWGVLSDVNHIHKQVLVFACFGVFVSMIGYASTEDFTLLLFFTILHAIMRAPIGLIGTALALEFLEQNDSKDSFGSLRLWGSIGFAIAVFGIGAFLVDDAIWWIFPIYAVCNFALGLVALSVPKAEVHGEVLWREGLSLLFRERVLAYFLVGVFLIGITLGIVNNYLAVYLVDISGAGWVIGVALAISALTEVPLMARVPVFIKRWGIRLVLVAGVAVLPVRWLLYAFIDNPLLVLPIQVLHSIAMTSLLVVAILYVDRLLVPKLRASGQSLYTAALQGIGPSIGLFAAGIIYQRAGIDLVWLLCAVAALAGTLVIGFVVYRYPAKPEMQKTIS
;
A
#
# COMPACT_ATOMS: atom_id res chain seq x y z
N MET A 1 -3.21 -3.08 -10.57
CA MET A 1 -1.89 -3.76 -10.53
C MET A 1 -1.88 -5.06 -9.72
N SER A 2 -2.92 -5.36 -8.93
CA SER A 2 -3.01 -6.62 -8.13
C SER A 2 -2.98 -7.91 -8.95
N PHE A 3 -3.24 -7.84 -10.25
CA PHE A 3 -3.21 -8.98 -11.17
C PHE A 3 -1.94 -9.02 -12.04
N LEU A 4 -0.99 -8.09 -11.83
CA LEU A 4 0.21 -7.98 -12.69
C LEU A 4 1.10 -9.22 -12.59
N ALA A 5 1.33 -9.74 -11.37
CA ALA A 5 2.12 -10.96 -11.18
C ALA A 5 1.51 -12.15 -11.93
N LEU A 6 0.19 -12.29 -11.87
CA LEU A 6 -0.53 -13.35 -12.56
C LEU A 6 -0.41 -13.23 -14.09
N TYR A 7 -0.55 -12.01 -14.63
CA TYR A 7 -0.32 -11.79 -16.08
C TYR A 7 1.10 -12.17 -16.47
N LEU A 8 2.12 -11.71 -15.75
CA LEU A 8 3.52 -12.01 -16.07
C LEU A 8 3.80 -13.52 -15.98
N ALA A 9 3.19 -14.21 -15.02
CA ALA A 9 3.27 -15.67 -14.96
C ALA A 9 2.59 -16.35 -16.17
N SER A 10 1.43 -15.85 -16.61
CA SER A 10 0.69 -16.43 -17.74
C SER A 10 1.42 -16.30 -19.09
N ILE A 11 2.26 -15.28 -19.26
CA ILE A 11 3.11 -15.11 -20.46
C ILE A 11 4.49 -15.77 -20.33
N GLY A 12 4.71 -16.56 -19.24
CA GLY A 12 5.87 -17.44 -19.08
C GLY A 12 7.10 -16.80 -18.45
N PHE A 13 6.98 -15.65 -17.78
CA PHE A 13 8.10 -15.07 -17.04
C PHE A 13 8.46 -15.90 -15.82
N SER A 14 9.77 -16.01 -15.59
CA SER A 14 10.29 -16.66 -14.40
C SER A 14 9.90 -15.89 -13.12
N GLY A 15 9.78 -16.60 -12.00
CA GLY A 15 9.48 -15.95 -10.71
C GLY A 15 10.46 -14.83 -10.37
N THR A 16 11.75 -14.99 -10.71
CA THR A 16 12.77 -13.93 -10.50
C THR A 16 12.49 -12.69 -11.36
N GLN A 17 12.12 -12.84 -12.62
CA GLN A 17 11.75 -11.72 -13.49
C GLN A 17 10.52 -10.99 -12.98
N ILE A 18 9.50 -11.74 -12.55
CA ILE A 18 8.29 -11.20 -11.91
C ILE A 18 8.66 -10.41 -10.65
N GLY A 19 9.48 -11.00 -9.79
CA GLY A 19 9.93 -10.35 -8.55
C GLY A 19 10.68 -9.04 -8.80
N VAL A 20 11.55 -8.98 -9.82
CA VAL A 20 12.27 -7.75 -10.22
C VAL A 20 11.29 -6.66 -10.66
N LEU A 21 10.38 -6.98 -11.60
CA LEU A 21 9.40 -6.02 -12.11
C LEU A 21 8.50 -5.46 -11.02
N LEU A 22 8.03 -6.32 -10.10
CA LEU A 22 7.17 -5.90 -9.00
C LEU A 22 7.92 -5.10 -7.93
N ALA A 23 9.18 -5.46 -7.62
CA ALA A 23 9.99 -4.79 -6.59
C ALA A 23 10.37 -3.35 -6.95
N ILE A 24 10.53 -3.06 -8.23
CA ILE A 24 10.91 -1.74 -8.73
C ILE A 24 9.83 -0.69 -8.44
N VAL A 25 8.56 -1.07 -8.50
CA VAL A 25 7.45 -0.11 -8.34
C VAL A 25 7.45 0.58 -6.96
N PRO A 26 7.44 -0.14 -5.82
CA PRO A 26 7.52 0.51 -4.52
C PRO A 26 8.88 1.18 -4.25
N LEU A 27 9.98 0.63 -4.78
CA LEU A 27 11.31 1.21 -4.62
C LEU A 27 11.41 2.59 -5.29
N ILE A 28 11.06 2.68 -6.57
CA ILE A 28 11.07 3.94 -7.31
C ILE A 28 10.03 4.90 -6.72
N GLY A 29 8.83 4.40 -6.38
CA GLY A 29 7.81 5.21 -5.72
C GLY A 29 8.36 5.91 -4.48
N PHE A 30 9.04 5.16 -3.61
CA PHE A 30 9.68 5.71 -2.41
C PHE A 30 10.75 6.76 -2.74
N LEU A 31 11.61 6.52 -3.73
CA LEU A 31 12.72 7.43 -4.08
C LEU A 31 12.24 8.70 -4.79
N VAL A 32 11.23 8.58 -5.65
CA VAL A 32 10.83 9.65 -6.56
C VAL A 32 9.67 10.50 -6.03
N GLN A 33 8.80 9.92 -5.20
CA GLN A 33 7.64 10.63 -4.62
C GLN A 33 8.02 11.96 -3.94
N PRO A 34 9.11 12.04 -3.16
CA PRO A 34 9.53 13.30 -2.55
C PRO A 34 10.01 14.34 -3.55
N LEU A 35 10.68 13.87 -4.62
CA LEU A 35 11.15 14.78 -5.68
C LEU A 35 9.97 15.45 -6.36
N TRP A 36 8.89 14.70 -6.62
CA TRP A 36 7.64 15.24 -7.13
C TRP A 36 6.99 16.24 -6.16
N GLY A 37 7.01 15.92 -4.85
CA GLY A 37 6.52 16.84 -3.81
C GLY A 37 7.27 18.18 -3.87
N VAL A 38 8.59 18.15 -3.75
CA VAL A 38 9.42 19.36 -3.81
C VAL A 38 9.22 20.14 -5.12
N LEU A 39 9.21 19.43 -6.26
CA LEU A 39 9.00 20.06 -7.57
C LEU A 39 7.66 20.77 -7.66
N SER A 40 6.59 20.14 -7.15
CA SER A 40 5.25 20.73 -7.19
C SER A 40 5.08 21.89 -6.21
N ASP A 41 5.68 21.79 -5.01
CA ASP A 41 5.60 22.82 -3.97
C ASP A 41 6.37 24.10 -4.36
N VAL A 42 7.64 23.95 -4.78
CA VAL A 42 8.50 25.10 -5.15
C VAL A 42 7.94 25.88 -6.34
N ASN A 43 7.33 25.18 -7.30
CA ASN A 43 6.83 25.83 -8.53
C ASN A 43 5.32 26.08 -8.51
N HIS A 44 4.61 25.71 -7.43
CA HIS A 44 3.14 25.81 -7.32
C HIS A 44 2.39 25.14 -8.49
N ILE A 45 2.88 23.96 -8.94
CA ILE A 45 2.38 23.24 -10.13
C ILE A 45 1.71 21.91 -9.81
N HIS A 46 1.09 21.76 -8.63
CA HIS A 46 0.46 20.50 -8.17
C HIS A 46 -0.50 19.92 -9.20
N LYS A 47 -1.43 20.73 -9.71
CA LYS A 47 -2.38 20.32 -10.74
C LYS A 47 -1.70 19.83 -12.01
N GLN A 48 -0.71 20.58 -12.51
CA GLN A 48 0.02 20.25 -13.74
C GLN A 48 0.78 18.92 -13.57
N VAL A 49 1.42 18.72 -12.41
CA VAL A 49 2.11 17.47 -12.09
C VAL A 49 1.11 16.30 -12.04
N LEU A 50 -0.06 16.48 -11.43
CA LEU A 50 -1.10 15.44 -11.39
C LEU A 50 -1.57 15.06 -12.80
N VAL A 51 -1.86 16.04 -13.65
CA VAL A 51 -2.29 15.80 -15.04
C VAL A 51 -1.19 15.10 -15.84
N PHE A 52 0.06 15.62 -15.77
CA PHE A 52 1.21 15.02 -16.44
C PHE A 52 1.44 13.58 -16.00
N ALA A 53 1.34 13.30 -14.71
CA ALA A 53 1.50 12.00 -14.12
C ALA A 53 0.41 11.00 -14.61
N CYS A 54 -0.85 11.42 -14.66
CA CYS A 54 -1.94 10.59 -15.17
C CYS A 54 -1.73 10.21 -16.65
N PHE A 55 -1.35 11.16 -17.50
CA PHE A 55 -1.05 10.88 -18.90
C PHE A 55 0.23 10.05 -19.06
N GLY A 56 1.24 10.25 -18.22
CA GLY A 56 2.44 9.42 -18.19
C GLY A 56 2.14 7.95 -17.82
N VAL A 57 1.23 7.73 -16.85
CA VAL A 57 0.74 6.38 -16.53
C VAL A 57 -0.04 5.77 -17.71
N PHE A 58 -0.90 6.55 -18.37
CA PHE A 58 -1.59 6.11 -19.58
C PHE A 58 -0.61 5.61 -20.67
N VAL A 59 0.39 6.41 -21.01
CA VAL A 59 1.40 6.06 -22.02
C VAL A 59 2.20 4.83 -21.59
N SER A 60 2.62 4.75 -20.32
CA SER A 60 3.37 3.59 -19.82
C SER A 60 2.57 2.29 -19.90
N MET A 61 1.24 2.35 -19.68
CA MET A 61 0.38 1.17 -19.76
C MET A 61 0.09 0.72 -21.19
N ILE A 62 0.01 1.64 -22.14
CA ILE A 62 -0.05 1.30 -23.55
C ILE A 62 1.26 0.58 -23.96
N GLY A 63 2.42 1.12 -23.53
CA GLY A 63 3.69 0.47 -23.74
C GLY A 63 3.75 -0.93 -23.12
N TYR A 64 3.22 -1.10 -21.92
CA TYR A 64 3.11 -2.40 -21.26
C TYR A 64 2.25 -3.39 -22.07
N ALA A 65 1.13 -2.91 -22.61
CA ALA A 65 0.21 -3.72 -23.41
C ALA A 65 0.78 -4.13 -24.80
N SER A 66 1.82 -3.44 -25.28
CA SER A 66 2.35 -3.61 -26.64
C SER A 66 3.57 -4.53 -26.73
N THR A 67 4.07 -5.06 -25.61
CA THR A 67 5.30 -5.86 -25.59
C THR A 67 5.28 -6.96 -24.53
N GLU A 68 5.99 -8.05 -24.83
CA GLU A 68 6.29 -9.13 -23.87
C GLU A 68 7.81 -9.27 -23.64
N ASP A 69 8.62 -8.35 -24.20
CA ASP A 69 10.06 -8.33 -23.95
C ASP A 69 10.37 -7.82 -22.55
N PHE A 70 11.19 -8.55 -21.79
CA PHE A 70 11.53 -8.24 -20.41
C PHE A 70 12.17 -6.85 -20.26
N THR A 71 13.07 -6.48 -21.18
CA THR A 71 13.79 -5.20 -21.10
C THR A 71 12.86 -4.01 -21.33
N LEU A 72 11.95 -4.15 -22.31
CA LEU A 72 10.94 -3.14 -22.59
C LEU A 72 9.91 -3.05 -21.45
N LEU A 73 9.46 -4.18 -20.90
CA LEU A 73 8.58 -4.20 -19.74
C LEU A 73 9.26 -3.56 -18.51
N LEU A 74 10.55 -3.80 -18.31
CA LEU A 74 11.33 -3.16 -17.26
C LEU A 74 11.36 -1.63 -17.45
N PHE A 75 11.60 -1.16 -18.65
CA PHE A 75 11.56 0.26 -18.99
C PHE A 75 10.18 0.87 -18.68
N PHE A 76 9.09 0.24 -19.14
CA PHE A 76 7.75 0.72 -18.88
C PHE A 76 7.35 0.61 -17.40
N THR A 77 7.87 -0.37 -16.66
CA THR A 77 7.69 -0.47 -15.20
C THR A 77 8.33 0.71 -14.48
N ILE A 78 9.56 1.07 -14.85
CA ILE A 78 10.27 2.24 -14.30
C ILE A 78 9.50 3.51 -14.61
N LEU A 79 9.11 3.72 -15.88
CA LEU A 79 8.33 4.87 -16.31
C LEU A 79 7.00 4.96 -15.54
N HIS A 80 6.28 3.83 -15.45
CA HIS A 80 5.04 3.72 -14.68
C HIS A 80 5.24 4.11 -13.20
N ALA A 81 6.27 3.57 -12.55
CA ALA A 81 6.56 3.84 -11.15
C ALA A 81 6.86 5.33 -10.89
N ILE A 82 7.64 5.97 -11.78
CA ILE A 82 7.95 7.41 -11.72
C ILE A 82 6.68 8.24 -11.87
N MET A 83 5.86 7.94 -12.88
CA MET A 83 4.65 8.70 -13.17
C MET A 83 3.54 8.46 -12.13
N ARG A 84 3.42 7.24 -11.61
CA ARG A 84 2.40 6.91 -10.60
C ARG A 84 2.68 7.55 -9.23
N ALA A 85 3.95 7.79 -8.90
CA ALA A 85 4.38 8.24 -7.57
C ALA A 85 3.65 9.50 -7.05
N PRO A 86 3.43 10.57 -7.81
CA PRO A 86 2.78 11.78 -7.33
C PRO A 86 1.26 11.71 -7.27
N ILE A 87 0.60 10.77 -7.98
CA ILE A 87 -0.86 10.76 -8.15
C ILE A 87 -1.61 10.68 -6.82
N GLY A 88 -1.24 9.74 -5.97
CA GLY A 88 -1.90 9.56 -4.68
C GLY A 88 -1.64 10.71 -3.70
N LEU A 89 -0.40 11.19 -3.64
CA LEU A 89 0.01 12.27 -2.76
C LEU A 89 -0.69 13.58 -3.14
N ILE A 90 -0.51 14.01 -4.38
CA ILE A 90 -1.06 15.28 -4.87
C ILE A 90 -2.59 15.22 -4.93
N GLY A 91 -3.17 14.11 -5.38
CA GLY A 91 -4.63 13.95 -5.40
C GLY A 91 -5.26 14.07 -4.02
N THR A 92 -4.63 13.47 -2.99
CA THR A 92 -5.09 13.61 -1.60
C THR A 92 -4.95 15.05 -1.09
N ALA A 93 -3.82 15.69 -1.37
CA ALA A 93 -3.57 17.07 -0.96
C ALA A 93 -4.60 18.05 -1.56
N LEU A 94 -4.85 17.95 -2.88
CA LEU A 94 -5.86 18.76 -3.57
C LEU A 94 -7.27 18.51 -3.05
N ALA A 95 -7.62 17.25 -2.73
CA ALA A 95 -8.93 16.93 -2.18
C ALA A 95 -9.12 17.53 -0.77
N LEU A 96 -8.11 17.46 0.09
CA LEU A 96 -8.16 18.04 1.43
C LEU A 96 -8.29 19.57 1.38
N GLU A 97 -7.53 20.22 0.51
CA GLU A 97 -7.60 21.66 0.36
C GLU A 97 -8.95 22.12 -0.20
N PHE A 98 -9.49 21.40 -1.20
CA PHE A 98 -10.85 21.67 -1.70
C PHE A 98 -11.91 21.57 -0.60
N LEU A 99 -11.83 20.54 0.25
CA LEU A 99 -12.75 20.37 1.39
C LEU A 99 -12.56 21.46 2.44
N GLU A 100 -11.33 21.91 2.67
CA GLU A 100 -11.04 22.99 3.60
C GLU A 100 -11.65 24.34 3.14
N GLN A 101 -11.49 24.66 1.85
CA GLN A 101 -12.06 25.86 1.27
C GLN A 101 -13.59 25.90 1.27
N ASN A 102 -14.25 24.73 1.33
CA ASN A 102 -15.70 24.58 1.33
C ASN A 102 -16.28 24.23 2.72
N ASP A 103 -15.54 24.41 3.81
CA ASP A 103 -15.95 24.06 5.20
C ASP A 103 -16.48 22.61 5.36
N SER A 104 -16.00 21.69 4.53
CA SER A 104 -16.50 20.31 4.45
C SER A 104 -15.46 19.27 4.88
N LYS A 105 -14.54 19.61 5.80
CA LYS A 105 -13.43 18.73 6.25
C LYS A 105 -13.89 17.34 6.71
N ASP A 106 -15.06 17.24 7.33
CA ASP A 106 -15.63 15.96 7.80
C ASP A 106 -16.03 15.03 6.64
N SER A 107 -16.10 15.55 5.41
CA SER A 107 -16.47 14.78 4.22
C SER A 107 -15.31 13.98 3.59
N PHE A 108 -14.07 14.12 4.07
CA PHE A 108 -12.92 13.38 3.53
C PHE A 108 -13.10 11.85 3.66
N GLY A 109 -13.66 11.40 4.79
CA GLY A 109 -13.99 9.99 4.98
C GLY A 109 -14.96 9.43 3.93
N SER A 110 -15.97 10.23 3.53
CA SER A 110 -16.92 9.85 2.50
C SER A 110 -16.28 9.79 1.11
N LEU A 111 -15.39 10.73 0.77
CA LEU A 111 -14.62 10.66 -0.48
C LEU A 111 -13.73 9.41 -0.54
N ARG A 112 -13.06 9.09 0.55
CA ARG A 112 -12.22 7.88 0.63
C ARG A 112 -13.04 6.59 0.50
N LEU A 113 -14.28 6.57 1.02
CA LEU A 113 -15.21 5.45 0.88
C LEU A 113 -15.50 5.13 -0.60
N TRP A 114 -15.76 6.15 -1.43
CA TRP A 114 -15.95 5.97 -2.86
C TRP A 114 -14.76 5.34 -3.56
N GLY A 115 -13.53 5.69 -3.12
CA GLY A 115 -12.31 5.03 -3.60
C GLY A 115 -12.28 3.54 -3.30
N SER A 116 -12.68 3.12 -2.10
CA SER A 116 -12.76 1.70 -1.71
C SER A 116 -13.84 0.94 -2.48
N ILE A 117 -15.01 1.57 -2.70
CA ILE A 117 -16.10 1.00 -3.50
C ILE A 117 -15.66 0.84 -4.96
N GLY A 118 -15.06 1.88 -5.55
CA GLY A 118 -14.55 1.82 -6.92
C GLY A 118 -13.47 0.75 -7.10
N PHE A 119 -12.56 0.62 -6.14
CA PHE A 119 -11.56 -0.44 -6.13
C PHE A 119 -12.22 -1.83 -6.05
N ALA A 120 -13.18 -2.04 -5.15
CA ALA A 120 -13.87 -3.32 -4.99
C ALA A 120 -14.62 -3.73 -6.27
N ILE A 121 -15.33 -2.79 -6.91
CA ILE A 121 -16.01 -3.03 -8.19
C ILE A 121 -14.99 -3.40 -9.28
N ALA A 122 -13.88 -2.66 -9.38
CA ALA A 122 -12.87 -2.90 -10.40
C ALA A 122 -12.20 -4.27 -10.22
N VAL A 123 -11.77 -4.64 -8.99
CA VAL A 123 -11.09 -5.93 -8.77
C VAL A 123 -12.05 -7.10 -8.92
N PHE A 124 -13.32 -6.94 -8.51
CA PHE A 124 -14.34 -7.96 -8.73
C PHE A 124 -14.62 -8.15 -10.23
N GLY A 125 -14.82 -7.06 -10.97
CA GLY A 125 -15.08 -7.12 -12.41
C GLY A 125 -13.89 -7.74 -13.19
N ILE A 126 -12.66 -7.34 -12.88
CA ILE A 126 -11.47 -7.93 -13.49
C ILE A 126 -11.37 -9.43 -13.14
N GLY A 127 -11.53 -9.78 -11.86
CA GLY A 127 -11.49 -11.17 -11.41
C GLY A 127 -12.55 -12.04 -12.06
N ALA A 128 -13.79 -11.58 -12.09
CA ALA A 128 -14.93 -12.37 -12.57
C ALA A 128 -14.98 -12.53 -14.11
N PHE A 129 -14.45 -11.57 -14.87
CA PHE A 129 -14.66 -11.53 -16.32
C PHE A 129 -13.38 -11.58 -17.16
N LEU A 130 -12.21 -11.31 -16.57
CA LEU A 130 -10.98 -11.15 -17.35
C LEU A 130 -9.86 -12.12 -16.95
N VAL A 131 -9.81 -12.57 -15.70
CA VAL A 131 -8.68 -13.36 -15.20
C VAL A 131 -8.51 -14.67 -15.96
N ASP A 132 -9.60 -15.38 -16.22
CA ASP A 132 -9.54 -16.72 -16.77
C ASP A 132 -9.23 -16.73 -18.26
N ASP A 133 -9.71 -15.74 -19.04
CA ASP A 133 -9.63 -15.77 -20.50
C ASP A 133 -8.95 -14.54 -21.14
N ALA A 134 -8.90 -13.42 -20.45
CA ALA A 134 -8.58 -12.13 -21.07
C ALA A 134 -7.79 -11.17 -20.14
N ILE A 135 -6.90 -11.70 -19.31
CA ILE A 135 -6.16 -10.93 -18.29
C ILE A 135 -5.36 -9.76 -18.87
N TRP A 136 -4.97 -9.82 -20.14
CA TRP A 136 -4.27 -8.73 -20.83
C TRP A 136 -5.05 -7.41 -20.80
N TRP A 137 -6.41 -7.44 -20.76
CA TRP A 137 -7.24 -6.25 -20.72
C TRP A 137 -7.03 -5.36 -19.50
N ILE A 138 -6.33 -5.86 -18.46
CA ILE A 138 -5.96 -5.03 -17.28
C ILE A 138 -5.19 -3.78 -17.69
N PHE A 139 -4.36 -3.83 -18.73
CA PHE A 139 -3.53 -2.70 -19.18
C PHE A 139 -4.36 -1.64 -19.89
N PRO A 140 -5.14 -1.96 -20.95
CA PRO A 140 -6.03 -0.98 -21.58
C PRO A 140 -7.03 -0.34 -20.61
N ILE A 141 -7.67 -1.14 -19.74
CA ILE A 141 -8.62 -0.62 -18.75
C ILE A 141 -7.91 0.35 -17.79
N TYR A 142 -6.76 -0.04 -17.24
CA TYR A 142 -6.01 0.81 -16.34
C TYR A 142 -5.50 2.09 -17.04
N ALA A 143 -5.08 1.99 -18.30
CA ALA A 143 -4.69 3.12 -19.12
C ALA A 143 -5.86 4.10 -19.30
N VAL A 144 -7.02 3.62 -19.74
CA VAL A 144 -8.23 4.45 -19.95
C VAL A 144 -8.68 5.11 -18.64
N CYS A 145 -8.65 4.39 -17.51
CA CYS A 145 -8.98 4.97 -16.21
C CYS A 145 -8.03 6.12 -15.83
N ASN A 146 -6.72 5.98 -16.07
CA ASN A 146 -5.77 7.05 -15.80
C ASN A 146 -5.88 8.21 -16.79
N PHE A 147 -6.20 7.94 -18.06
CA PHE A 147 -6.51 8.98 -19.02
C PHE A 147 -7.74 9.80 -18.59
N ALA A 148 -8.84 9.13 -18.21
CA ALA A 148 -10.04 9.78 -17.69
C ALA A 148 -9.74 10.58 -16.41
N LEU A 149 -8.94 10.03 -15.48
CA LEU A 149 -8.47 10.76 -14.30
C LEU A 149 -7.69 12.02 -14.66
N GLY A 150 -6.82 11.95 -15.68
CA GLY A 150 -6.10 13.10 -16.21
C GLY A 150 -7.03 14.19 -16.74
N LEU A 151 -8.09 13.81 -17.49
CA LEU A 151 -9.11 14.74 -17.96
C LEU A 151 -9.88 15.39 -16.80
N VAL A 152 -10.29 14.60 -15.80
CA VAL A 152 -10.92 15.14 -14.58
C VAL A 152 -9.99 16.07 -13.83
N ALA A 153 -8.71 15.74 -13.72
CA ALA A 153 -7.72 16.60 -13.08
C ALA A 153 -7.55 17.96 -13.76
N LEU A 154 -7.83 18.07 -15.06
CA LEU A 154 -7.87 19.35 -15.78
C LEU A 154 -8.97 20.29 -15.26
N SER A 155 -10.06 19.77 -14.71
CA SER A 155 -11.16 20.56 -14.15
C SER A 155 -10.99 20.93 -12.67
N VAL A 156 -10.05 20.30 -11.96
CA VAL A 156 -9.77 20.60 -10.55
C VAL A 156 -9.22 22.03 -10.40
N PRO A 157 -9.71 22.85 -9.45
CA PRO A 157 -9.15 24.18 -9.19
C PRO A 157 -7.65 24.12 -8.87
N LYS A 158 -6.94 25.22 -9.13
CA LYS A 158 -5.56 25.37 -8.65
C LYS A 158 -5.61 25.54 -7.14
N ALA A 159 -4.83 24.74 -6.44
CA ALA A 159 -4.71 24.78 -5.00
C ALA A 159 -3.26 25.05 -4.59
N GLU A 160 -3.06 25.82 -3.54
CA GLU A 160 -1.74 26.10 -2.96
C GLU A 160 -1.52 25.15 -1.80
N VAL A 161 -0.93 23.98 -2.08
CA VAL A 161 -0.58 23.02 -1.04
C VAL A 161 0.74 23.45 -0.38
N HIS A 162 0.73 23.61 0.93
CA HIS A 162 1.93 23.96 1.70
C HIS A 162 2.39 22.71 2.48
N GLY A 163 3.56 22.19 2.14
CA GLY A 163 4.15 21.06 2.89
C GLY A 163 5.67 21.02 2.70
N GLU A 164 6.42 21.35 3.74
CA GLU A 164 7.86 21.11 3.76
C GLU A 164 8.17 19.70 4.26
N VAL A 165 8.70 18.84 3.38
CA VAL A 165 9.26 17.54 3.79
C VAL A 165 10.78 17.65 3.82
N LEU A 166 11.36 17.74 5.02
CA LEU A 166 12.79 17.86 5.24
C LEU A 166 13.44 16.45 5.38
N TRP A 167 13.82 15.85 4.26
CA TRP A 167 14.45 14.50 4.19
C TRP A 167 15.72 14.36 5.04
N ARG A 168 16.55 15.42 5.11
CA ARG A 168 17.78 15.42 5.91
C ARG A 168 17.50 15.31 7.39
N GLU A 169 16.43 15.92 7.87
CA GLU A 169 15.97 15.79 9.26
C GLU A 169 15.44 14.38 9.55
N GLY A 170 14.76 13.75 8.57
CA GLY A 170 14.25 12.38 8.69
C GLY A 170 15.34 11.34 8.96
N LEU A 171 16.40 11.32 8.17
CA LEU A 171 17.50 10.37 8.36
C LEU A 171 18.22 10.57 9.69
N SER A 172 18.45 11.83 10.12
CA SER A 172 19.06 12.11 11.42
C SER A 172 18.17 11.64 12.57
N LEU A 173 16.85 11.61 12.39
CA LEU A 173 15.88 11.15 13.37
C LEU A 173 16.06 9.66 13.74
N LEU A 174 16.42 8.80 12.77
CA LEU A 174 16.68 7.39 13.02
C LEU A 174 17.81 7.16 14.02
N PHE A 175 18.86 8.00 13.97
CA PHE A 175 19.99 7.90 14.89
C PHE A 175 19.71 8.55 16.25
N ARG A 176 18.81 9.52 16.29
CA ARG A 176 18.47 10.28 17.49
C ARG A 176 17.37 9.61 18.33
N GLU A 177 16.35 9.04 17.67
CA GLU A 177 15.17 8.45 18.33
C GLU A 177 15.19 6.92 18.22
N ARG A 178 15.98 6.27 19.08
CA ARG A 178 16.17 4.80 19.07
C ARG A 178 14.86 4.01 19.14
N VAL A 179 13.87 4.51 19.88
CA VAL A 179 12.56 3.85 20.01
C VAL A 179 11.85 3.78 18.68
N LEU A 180 11.88 4.89 17.92
CA LEU A 180 11.34 4.92 16.55
C LEU A 180 12.10 3.94 15.64
N ALA A 181 13.42 3.93 15.71
CA ALA A 181 14.23 3.04 14.88
C ALA A 181 13.88 1.57 15.12
N TYR A 182 13.78 1.12 16.38
CA TYR A 182 13.35 -0.24 16.71
C TYR A 182 11.91 -0.53 16.23
N PHE A 183 11.00 0.41 16.39
CA PHE A 183 9.64 0.26 15.87
C PHE A 183 9.62 0.09 14.35
N LEU A 184 10.41 0.89 13.63
CA LEU A 184 10.53 0.83 12.17
C LEU A 184 11.15 -0.48 11.68
N VAL A 185 12.04 -1.14 12.44
CA VAL A 185 12.51 -2.49 12.11
C VAL A 185 11.34 -3.48 12.09
N GLY A 186 10.47 -3.45 13.09
CA GLY A 186 9.27 -4.30 13.11
C GLY A 186 8.32 -4.00 11.96
N VAL A 187 8.09 -2.71 11.68
CA VAL A 187 7.27 -2.25 10.55
C VAL A 187 7.85 -2.69 9.20
N PHE A 188 9.17 -2.60 9.03
CA PHE A 188 9.87 -3.05 7.83
C PHE A 188 9.67 -4.56 7.58
N LEU A 189 9.83 -5.40 8.62
CA LEU A 189 9.59 -6.84 8.51
C LEU A 189 8.14 -7.15 8.10
N ILE A 190 7.18 -6.42 8.61
CA ILE A 190 5.78 -6.53 8.19
C ILE A 190 5.61 -6.03 6.75
N GLY A 191 6.23 -4.91 6.38
CA GLY A 191 6.21 -4.34 5.03
C GLY A 191 6.68 -5.33 3.96
N ILE A 192 7.72 -6.14 4.26
CA ILE A 192 8.17 -7.25 3.40
C ILE A 192 6.98 -8.14 3.03
N THR A 193 6.20 -8.57 4.01
CA THR A 193 5.11 -9.54 3.81
C THR A 193 3.90 -8.93 3.11
N LEU A 194 3.58 -7.65 3.39
CA LEU A 194 2.46 -6.96 2.76
C LEU A 194 2.69 -6.70 1.27
N GLY A 195 3.93 -6.37 0.88
CA GLY A 195 4.29 -6.25 -0.53
C GLY A 195 3.99 -7.55 -1.30
N ILE A 196 4.33 -8.68 -0.70
CA ILE A 196 4.13 -10.01 -1.29
C ILE A 196 2.65 -10.30 -1.49
N VAL A 197 1.82 -10.19 -0.45
CA VAL A 197 0.40 -10.55 -0.57
C VAL A 197 -0.35 -9.67 -1.57
N ASN A 198 -0.05 -8.38 -1.60
CA ASN A 198 -0.73 -7.47 -2.51
C ASN A 198 -0.49 -7.78 -4.00
N ASN A 199 0.54 -8.54 -4.31
CA ASN A 199 0.92 -8.88 -5.69
C ASN A 199 0.81 -10.37 -6.00
N TYR A 200 1.11 -11.27 -5.05
CA TYR A 200 1.12 -12.71 -5.26
C TYR A 200 -0.17 -13.42 -4.84
N LEU A 201 -1.15 -12.73 -4.22
CA LEU A 201 -2.42 -13.34 -3.84
C LEU A 201 -3.18 -13.94 -5.04
N ALA A 202 -3.17 -13.26 -6.19
CA ALA A 202 -3.81 -13.76 -7.39
C ALA A 202 -3.10 -15.02 -7.93
N VAL A 203 -1.76 -15.03 -7.94
CA VAL A 203 -0.95 -16.19 -8.33
C VAL A 203 -1.26 -17.36 -7.39
N TYR A 204 -1.20 -17.13 -6.09
CA TYR A 204 -1.51 -18.17 -5.09
C TYR A 204 -2.90 -18.79 -5.27
N LEU A 205 -3.92 -17.94 -5.49
CA LEU A 205 -5.29 -18.46 -5.69
C LEU A 205 -5.41 -19.30 -6.95
N VAL A 206 -4.71 -18.96 -8.03
CA VAL A 206 -4.65 -19.79 -9.25
C VAL A 206 -3.90 -21.10 -8.98
N ASP A 207 -2.76 -21.04 -8.28
CA ASP A 207 -1.96 -22.23 -7.93
C ASP A 207 -2.79 -23.28 -7.13
N ILE A 208 -3.72 -22.84 -6.27
CA ILE A 208 -4.67 -23.71 -5.55
C ILE A 208 -6.00 -23.92 -6.30
N SER A 209 -5.99 -23.76 -7.63
CA SER A 209 -7.15 -23.98 -8.51
C SER A 209 -8.35 -23.07 -8.25
N GLY A 210 -8.10 -21.85 -7.79
CA GLY A 210 -9.13 -20.82 -7.61
C GLY A 210 -9.51 -20.18 -8.94
N ALA A 211 -10.81 -20.11 -9.23
CA ALA A 211 -11.33 -19.39 -10.38
C ALA A 211 -11.15 -17.87 -10.22
N GLY A 212 -11.09 -17.14 -11.33
CA GLY A 212 -10.87 -15.70 -11.35
C GLY A 212 -11.84 -14.90 -10.48
N TRP A 213 -13.13 -15.29 -10.41
CA TRP A 213 -14.11 -14.63 -9.55
C TRP A 213 -13.76 -14.72 -8.06
N VAL A 214 -13.11 -15.81 -7.61
CA VAL A 214 -12.67 -15.95 -6.21
C VAL A 214 -11.61 -14.92 -5.88
N ILE A 215 -10.69 -14.66 -6.82
CA ILE A 215 -9.66 -13.63 -6.67
C ILE A 215 -10.31 -12.25 -6.52
N GLY A 216 -11.25 -11.94 -7.42
CA GLY A 216 -11.99 -10.68 -7.39
C GLY A 216 -12.75 -10.47 -6.09
N VAL A 217 -13.48 -11.50 -5.61
CA VAL A 217 -14.21 -11.45 -4.33
C VAL A 217 -13.25 -11.30 -3.14
N ALA A 218 -12.12 -12.03 -3.12
CA ALA A 218 -11.14 -11.92 -2.05
C ALA A 218 -10.61 -10.50 -1.90
N LEU A 219 -10.22 -9.87 -3.00
CA LEU A 219 -9.76 -8.48 -3.03
C LEU A 219 -10.86 -7.48 -2.64
N ALA A 220 -12.10 -7.70 -3.11
CA ALA A 220 -13.24 -6.86 -2.78
C ALA A 220 -13.61 -6.93 -1.28
N ILE A 221 -13.62 -8.14 -0.69
CA ILE A 221 -13.85 -8.32 0.77
C ILE A 221 -12.81 -7.53 1.56
N SER A 222 -11.52 -7.61 1.20
CA SER A 222 -10.46 -6.86 1.87
C SER A 222 -10.76 -5.35 1.88
N ALA A 223 -11.09 -4.78 0.72
CA ALA A 223 -11.35 -3.35 0.60
C ALA A 223 -12.62 -2.90 1.33
N LEU A 224 -13.70 -3.67 1.24
CA LEU A 224 -14.98 -3.30 1.83
C LEU A 224 -15.00 -3.45 3.35
N THR A 225 -14.30 -4.44 3.91
CA THR A 225 -14.23 -4.65 5.36
C THR A 225 -13.26 -3.70 6.07
N GLU A 226 -12.29 -3.12 5.34
CA GLU A 226 -11.34 -2.15 5.89
C GLU A 226 -12.04 -0.86 6.36
N VAL A 227 -12.98 -0.35 5.58
CA VAL A 227 -13.67 0.92 5.87
C VAL A 227 -14.41 0.93 7.22
N PRO A 228 -15.30 -0.02 7.53
CA PRO A 228 -16.00 -0.02 8.82
C PRO A 228 -15.06 -0.29 10.01
N LEU A 229 -13.96 -1.01 9.81
CA LEU A 229 -12.96 -1.22 10.85
C LEU A 229 -12.20 0.07 11.16
N MET A 230 -11.75 0.79 10.13
CA MET A 230 -11.07 2.09 10.30
C MET A 230 -11.97 3.12 11.01
N ALA A 231 -13.25 3.18 10.66
CA ALA A 231 -14.20 4.08 11.30
C ALA A 231 -14.38 3.80 12.81
N ARG A 232 -14.17 2.55 13.24
CA ARG A 232 -14.29 2.13 14.65
C ARG A 232 -13.01 2.21 15.47
N VAL A 233 -11.88 2.57 14.86
CA VAL A 233 -10.58 2.69 15.57
C VAL A 233 -10.66 3.56 16.84
N PRO A 234 -11.32 4.74 16.86
CA PRO A 234 -11.43 5.53 18.09
C PRO A 234 -12.11 4.77 19.23
N VAL A 235 -13.15 3.98 18.92
CA VAL A 235 -13.85 3.15 19.90
C VAL A 235 -12.95 2.04 20.44
N PHE A 236 -12.20 1.38 19.56
CA PHE A 236 -11.26 0.33 19.95
C PHE A 236 -10.13 0.87 20.82
N ILE A 237 -9.55 2.01 20.45
CA ILE A 237 -8.48 2.66 21.24
C ILE A 237 -9.03 3.12 22.61
N LYS A 238 -10.25 3.67 22.67
CA LYS A 238 -10.88 4.07 23.93
C LYS A 238 -11.13 2.88 24.86
N ARG A 239 -11.53 1.72 24.29
CA ARG A 239 -11.88 0.53 25.07
C ARG A 239 -10.67 -0.29 25.52
N TRP A 240 -9.69 -0.47 24.64
CA TRP A 240 -8.58 -1.41 24.84
C TRP A 240 -7.19 -0.75 24.87
N GLY A 241 -7.12 0.55 24.57
CA GLY A 241 -5.87 1.30 24.49
C GLY A 241 -5.10 1.06 23.19
N ILE A 242 -4.33 2.06 22.77
CA ILE A 242 -3.61 2.06 21.50
C ILE A 242 -2.62 0.90 21.38
N ARG A 243 -1.99 0.47 22.48
CA ARG A 243 -0.98 -0.59 22.48
C ARG A 243 -1.57 -1.94 22.12
N LEU A 244 -2.65 -2.33 22.82
CA LEU A 244 -3.28 -3.61 22.57
C LEU A 244 -3.89 -3.66 21.18
N VAL A 245 -4.57 -2.58 20.73
CA VAL A 245 -5.17 -2.52 19.39
C VAL A 245 -4.09 -2.64 18.30
N LEU A 246 -2.94 -1.97 18.46
CA LEU A 246 -1.84 -2.06 17.51
C LEU A 246 -1.25 -3.47 17.46
N VAL A 247 -0.85 -4.01 18.60
CA VAL A 247 -0.17 -5.31 18.65
C VAL A 247 -1.10 -6.45 18.25
N ALA A 248 -2.35 -6.46 18.73
CA ALA A 248 -3.34 -7.46 18.33
C ALA A 248 -3.65 -7.39 16.83
N GLY A 249 -3.72 -6.17 16.26
CA GLY A 249 -3.98 -5.98 14.84
C GLY A 249 -2.83 -6.48 13.95
N VAL A 250 -1.57 -6.31 14.34
CA VAL A 250 -0.45 -6.86 13.56
C VAL A 250 -0.23 -8.35 13.82
N ALA A 251 -0.61 -8.85 14.99
CA ALA A 251 -0.47 -10.27 15.36
C ALA A 251 -1.35 -11.22 14.51
N VAL A 252 -2.37 -10.71 13.83
CA VAL A 252 -3.16 -11.53 12.89
C VAL A 252 -2.39 -11.90 11.62
N LEU A 253 -1.31 -11.17 11.27
CA LEU A 253 -0.55 -11.41 10.04
C LEU A 253 0.19 -12.74 10.03
N PRO A 254 1.00 -13.13 11.05
CA PRO A 254 1.62 -14.45 11.05
C PRO A 254 0.60 -15.57 10.99
N VAL A 255 -0.55 -15.44 11.65
CA VAL A 255 -1.64 -16.42 11.57
C VAL A 255 -2.19 -16.51 10.15
N ARG A 256 -2.43 -15.37 9.51
CA ARG A 256 -2.93 -15.30 8.13
C ARG A 256 -1.97 -15.97 7.14
N TRP A 257 -0.67 -15.71 7.26
CA TRP A 257 0.33 -16.31 6.37
C TRP A 257 0.47 -17.83 6.58
N LEU A 258 0.39 -18.28 7.82
CA LEU A 258 0.33 -19.72 8.11
C LEU A 258 -0.90 -20.36 7.50
N LEU A 259 -2.07 -19.74 7.61
CA LEU A 259 -3.29 -20.26 6.97
C LEU A 259 -3.11 -20.38 5.45
N TYR A 260 -2.50 -19.41 4.79
CA TYR A 260 -2.24 -19.50 3.34
C TYR A 260 -1.27 -20.61 2.96
N ALA A 261 -0.29 -20.94 3.82
CA ALA A 261 0.67 -22.01 3.55
C ALA A 261 0.08 -23.42 3.63
N PHE A 262 -1.12 -23.59 4.24
CA PHE A 262 -1.75 -24.90 4.47
C PHE A 262 -3.16 -25.04 3.90
N ILE A 263 -3.68 -24.02 3.23
CA ILE A 263 -5.03 -24.05 2.64
C ILE A 263 -4.94 -24.42 1.16
N ASP A 264 -5.59 -25.52 0.79
CA ASP A 264 -5.73 -25.98 -0.58
C ASP A 264 -7.09 -25.60 -1.21
N ASN A 265 -8.05 -25.15 -0.39
CA ASN A 265 -9.37 -24.75 -0.88
C ASN A 265 -9.46 -23.21 -1.02
N PRO A 266 -9.54 -22.68 -2.26
CA PRO A 266 -9.55 -21.24 -2.49
C PRO A 266 -10.71 -20.51 -1.83
N LEU A 267 -11.85 -21.15 -1.58
CA LEU A 267 -12.99 -20.53 -0.91
C LEU A 267 -12.71 -20.19 0.56
N LEU A 268 -11.82 -20.96 1.22
CA LEU A 268 -11.42 -20.68 2.61
C LEU A 268 -10.57 -19.42 2.73
N VAL A 269 -9.98 -18.94 1.63
CA VAL A 269 -9.24 -17.67 1.59
C VAL A 269 -10.18 -16.46 1.77
N LEU A 270 -11.46 -16.58 1.38
CA LEU A 270 -12.42 -15.47 1.45
C LEU A 270 -12.64 -14.94 2.87
N PRO A 271 -12.99 -15.77 3.88
CA PRO A 271 -13.16 -15.28 5.25
C PRO A 271 -11.85 -14.77 5.87
N ILE A 272 -10.70 -15.29 5.43
CA ILE A 272 -9.37 -14.85 5.91
C ILE A 272 -9.06 -13.40 5.49
N GLN A 273 -9.71 -12.89 4.44
CA GLN A 273 -9.52 -11.49 4.04
C GLN A 273 -9.94 -10.48 5.11
N VAL A 274 -10.81 -10.86 6.04
CA VAL A 274 -11.14 -10.00 7.20
C VAL A 274 -9.89 -9.74 8.08
N LEU A 275 -9.00 -10.73 8.22
CA LEU A 275 -7.72 -10.56 8.93
C LEU A 275 -6.82 -9.51 8.26
N HIS A 276 -6.88 -9.43 6.91
CA HIS A 276 -6.19 -8.35 6.19
C HIS A 276 -6.65 -6.97 6.65
N SER A 277 -7.96 -6.77 6.70
CA SER A 277 -8.54 -5.47 7.06
C SER A 277 -8.22 -5.08 8.50
N ILE A 278 -8.18 -6.05 9.43
CA ILE A 278 -7.76 -5.82 10.83
C ILE A 278 -6.31 -5.35 10.86
N ALA A 279 -5.40 -6.04 10.15
CA ALA A 279 -3.99 -5.67 10.10
C ALA A 279 -3.77 -4.31 9.42
N MET A 280 -4.41 -4.07 8.27
CA MET A 280 -4.28 -2.81 7.54
C MET A 280 -4.83 -1.63 8.34
N THR A 281 -5.96 -1.80 9.03
CA THR A 281 -6.50 -0.79 9.95
C THR A 281 -5.49 -0.46 11.06
N SER A 282 -4.85 -1.47 11.64
CA SER A 282 -3.82 -1.24 12.68
C SER A 282 -2.59 -0.54 12.13
N LEU A 283 -2.15 -0.89 10.93
CA LEU A 283 -0.96 -0.28 10.31
C LEU A 283 -1.25 1.11 9.74
N LEU A 284 -2.36 1.32 9.03
CA LEU A 284 -2.62 2.58 8.35
C LEU A 284 -3.22 3.66 9.27
N VAL A 285 -3.76 3.27 10.43
CA VAL A 285 -4.36 4.24 11.38
C VAL A 285 -3.66 4.19 12.74
N VAL A 286 -3.67 3.03 13.42
CA VAL A 286 -3.22 2.96 14.81
C VAL A 286 -1.71 3.15 14.94
N ALA A 287 -0.92 2.58 14.02
CA ALA A 287 0.54 2.73 14.03
C ALA A 287 0.97 4.17 13.72
N ILE A 288 0.26 4.87 12.82
CA ILE A 288 0.52 6.29 12.54
C ILE A 288 0.25 7.13 13.79
N LEU A 289 -0.88 6.90 14.48
CA LEU A 289 -1.18 7.55 15.74
C LEU A 289 -0.14 7.23 16.83
N TYR A 290 0.41 6.03 16.84
CA TYR A 290 1.48 5.66 17.77
C TYR A 290 2.77 6.42 17.47
N VAL A 291 3.19 6.51 16.20
CA VAL A 291 4.36 7.30 15.77
C VAL A 291 4.20 8.78 16.14
N ASP A 292 3.01 9.35 15.93
CA ASP A 292 2.70 10.74 16.33
C ASP A 292 2.87 11.00 17.82
N ARG A 293 2.50 10.01 18.64
CA ARG A 293 2.64 10.10 20.11
C ARG A 293 4.07 9.88 20.59
N LEU A 294 4.92 9.22 19.81
CA LEU A 294 6.34 9.05 20.14
C LEU A 294 7.13 10.33 19.95
N LEU A 295 6.75 11.15 18.97
CA LEU A 295 7.55 12.26 18.49
C LEU A 295 6.99 13.62 18.93
N VAL A 296 7.89 14.59 19.08
CA VAL A 296 7.51 15.99 19.23
C VAL A 296 6.87 16.52 17.93
N PRO A 297 5.95 17.50 17.98
CA PRO A 297 5.19 17.97 16.81
C PRO A 297 6.04 18.27 15.59
N LYS A 298 7.20 18.91 15.76
CA LYS A 298 8.14 19.26 14.68
C LYS A 298 8.68 18.04 13.88
N LEU A 299 8.75 16.86 14.50
CA LEU A 299 9.37 15.67 13.92
C LEU A 299 8.33 14.63 13.44
N ARG A 300 7.03 14.88 13.62
CA ARG A 300 5.96 13.92 13.26
C ARG A 300 5.93 13.61 11.78
N ALA A 301 6.00 14.62 10.92
CA ALA A 301 6.00 14.44 9.47
C ALA A 301 7.19 13.58 9.00
N SER A 302 8.38 13.84 9.53
CA SER A 302 9.57 13.03 9.23
C SER A 302 9.43 11.59 9.73
N GLY A 303 8.87 11.39 10.94
CA GLY A 303 8.61 10.04 11.47
C GLY A 303 7.60 9.26 10.65
N GLN A 304 6.52 9.89 10.20
CA GLN A 304 5.53 9.29 9.32
C GLN A 304 6.10 8.95 7.93
N SER A 305 6.97 9.80 7.38
CA SER A 305 7.66 9.53 6.12
C SER A 305 8.56 8.29 6.22
N LEU A 306 9.33 8.15 7.31
CA LEU A 306 10.14 6.96 7.57
C LEU A 306 9.27 5.71 7.77
N TYR A 307 8.14 5.85 8.48
CA TYR A 307 7.17 4.77 8.64
C TYR A 307 6.63 4.30 7.29
N THR A 308 6.20 5.22 6.44
CA THR A 308 5.70 4.92 5.09
C THR A 308 6.78 4.29 4.22
N ALA A 309 8.02 4.77 4.32
CA ALA A 309 9.18 4.19 3.65
C ALA A 309 9.41 2.73 4.02
N ALA A 310 9.35 2.41 5.30
CA ALA A 310 9.53 1.04 5.80
C ALA A 310 8.36 0.13 5.39
N LEU A 311 7.10 0.61 5.54
CA LEU A 311 5.90 -0.18 5.31
C LEU A 311 5.54 -0.37 3.84
N GLN A 312 5.69 0.67 3.00
CA GLN A 312 5.16 0.72 1.63
C GLN A 312 6.25 0.89 0.56
N GLY A 313 7.48 1.20 0.94
CA GLY A 313 8.61 1.39 0.03
C GLY A 313 9.61 0.25 0.09
N ILE A 314 10.61 0.38 0.96
CA ILE A 314 11.78 -0.52 1.02
C ILE A 314 11.39 -1.94 1.42
N GLY A 315 10.51 -2.10 2.43
CA GLY A 315 10.04 -3.42 2.88
C GLY A 315 9.41 -4.22 1.74
N PRO A 316 8.34 -3.72 1.09
CA PRO A 316 7.72 -4.36 -0.06
C PRO A 316 8.69 -4.66 -1.20
N SER A 317 9.63 -3.77 -1.51
CA SER A 317 10.60 -3.99 -2.59
C SER A 317 11.48 -5.20 -2.33
N ILE A 318 12.06 -5.30 -1.15
CA ILE A 318 12.88 -6.45 -0.75
C ILE A 318 12.02 -7.73 -0.71
N GLY A 319 10.80 -7.62 -0.17
CA GLY A 319 9.87 -8.74 -0.10
C GLY A 319 9.52 -9.31 -1.46
N LEU A 320 9.14 -8.46 -2.40
CA LEU A 320 8.75 -8.85 -3.75
C LEU A 320 9.91 -9.48 -4.55
N PHE A 321 11.10 -8.90 -4.43
CA PHE A 321 12.29 -9.46 -5.05
C PHE A 321 12.61 -10.86 -4.49
N ALA A 322 12.63 -10.99 -3.17
CA ALA A 322 12.89 -12.27 -2.50
C ALA A 322 11.80 -13.31 -2.82
N ALA A 323 10.52 -12.89 -2.79
CA ALA A 323 9.41 -13.77 -3.13
C ALA A 323 9.49 -14.33 -4.54
N GLY A 324 9.91 -13.52 -5.52
CA GLY A 324 10.10 -13.99 -6.88
C GLY A 324 11.13 -15.12 -7.00
N ILE A 325 12.27 -14.99 -6.29
CA ILE A 325 13.32 -16.02 -6.26
C ILE A 325 12.82 -17.29 -5.55
N ILE A 326 12.15 -17.12 -4.41
CA ILE A 326 11.66 -18.25 -3.61
C ILE A 326 10.55 -18.98 -4.34
N TYR A 327 9.58 -18.25 -4.91
CA TYR A 327 8.49 -18.81 -5.71
C TYR A 327 9.03 -19.67 -6.86
N GLN A 328 10.03 -19.18 -7.60
CA GLN A 328 10.64 -19.91 -8.71
C GLN A 328 11.33 -21.21 -8.28
N ARG A 329 11.92 -21.25 -7.06
CA ARG A 329 12.73 -22.39 -6.60
C ARG A 329 11.97 -23.41 -5.77
N ALA A 330 10.99 -22.95 -5.01
CA ALA A 330 10.37 -23.73 -3.94
C ALA A 330 8.84 -23.59 -3.84
N GLY A 331 8.23 -22.89 -4.78
CA GLY A 331 6.77 -22.68 -4.81
C GLY A 331 6.26 -21.60 -3.87
N ILE A 332 4.92 -21.40 -3.91
CA ILE A 332 4.26 -20.31 -3.17
C ILE A 332 4.12 -20.60 -1.69
N ASP A 333 4.02 -21.87 -1.27
CA ASP A 333 3.82 -22.26 0.13
C ASP A 333 4.99 -21.84 0.99
N LEU A 334 6.24 -22.02 0.49
CA LEU A 334 7.42 -21.57 1.20
C LEU A 334 7.47 -20.03 1.32
N VAL A 335 6.96 -19.31 0.32
CA VAL A 335 6.83 -17.83 0.41
C VAL A 335 5.93 -17.47 1.59
N TRP A 336 4.76 -18.12 1.75
CA TRP A 336 3.86 -17.84 2.88
C TRP A 336 4.45 -18.24 4.23
N LEU A 337 5.15 -19.36 4.32
CA LEU A 337 5.84 -19.75 5.56
C LEU A 337 6.90 -18.71 5.98
N LEU A 338 7.71 -18.24 5.04
CA LEU A 338 8.70 -17.20 5.33
C LEU A 338 8.03 -15.85 5.67
N CYS A 339 6.92 -15.51 5.03
CA CYS A 339 6.10 -14.38 5.42
C CYS A 339 5.59 -14.52 6.87
N ALA A 340 5.15 -15.71 7.27
CA ALA A 340 4.70 -15.95 8.65
C ALA A 340 5.83 -15.72 9.66
N VAL A 341 7.03 -16.22 9.37
CA VAL A 341 8.21 -15.98 10.22
C VAL A 341 8.58 -14.50 10.29
N ALA A 342 8.63 -13.81 9.15
CA ALA A 342 8.94 -12.39 9.10
C ALA A 342 7.88 -11.54 9.83
N ALA A 343 6.60 -11.85 9.63
CA ALA A 343 5.51 -11.17 10.31
C ALA A 343 5.50 -11.43 11.82
N LEU A 344 5.83 -12.66 12.25
CA LEU A 344 5.97 -13.00 13.67
C LEU A 344 7.12 -12.20 14.30
N ALA A 345 8.28 -12.19 13.67
CA ALA A 345 9.42 -11.41 14.13
C ALA A 345 9.08 -9.92 14.20
N GLY A 346 8.43 -9.36 13.15
CA GLY A 346 7.97 -7.97 13.13
C GLY A 346 6.97 -7.67 14.25
N THR A 347 6.00 -8.58 14.49
CA THR A 347 5.01 -8.44 15.57
C THR A 347 5.67 -8.47 16.95
N LEU A 348 6.63 -9.36 17.18
CA LEU A 348 7.37 -9.43 18.44
C LEU A 348 8.19 -8.17 18.69
N VAL A 349 8.87 -7.64 17.66
CA VAL A 349 9.61 -6.39 17.76
C VAL A 349 8.67 -5.22 18.07
N ILE A 350 7.56 -5.08 17.35
CA ILE A 350 6.56 -4.03 17.60
C ILE A 350 5.99 -4.18 19.01
N GLY A 351 5.61 -5.39 19.41
CA GLY A 351 5.10 -5.68 20.75
C GLY A 351 6.08 -5.29 21.84
N PHE A 352 7.32 -5.72 21.71
CA PHE A 352 8.40 -5.35 22.65
C PHE A 352 8.54 -3.83 22.78
N VAL A 353 8.63 -3.12 21.65
CA VAL A 353 8.82 -1.66 21.66
C VAL A 353 7.62 -0.94 22.28
N VAL A 354 6.40 -1.31 21.88
CA VAL A 354 5.16 -0.66 22.32
C VAL A 354 4.91 -0.85 23.82
N TYR A 355 5.26 -2.00 24.37
CA TYR A 355 5.09 -2.27 25.81
C TYR A 355 6.27 -1.74 26.64
N ARG A 356 7.51 -1.79 26.13
CA ARG A 356 8.70 -1.32 26.85
C ARG A 356 8.82 0.21 26.85
N TYR A 357 8.38 0.86 25.77
CA TYR A 357 8.47 2.32 25.59
C TYR A 357 7.08 2.89 25.27
N PRO A 358 6.26 3.09 26.31
CA PRO A 358 4.91 3.62 26.11
C PRO A 358 4.94 5.02 25.52
N ALA A 359 4.16 5.23 24.44
CA ALA A 359 3.92 6.58 23.93
C ALA A 359 3.32 7.48 25.04
N LYS A 360 3.66 8.76 25.02
CA LYS A 360 3.14 9.74 25.99
C LYS A 360 1.62 9.76 25.92
N PRO A 361 0.92 9.80 27.07
CA PRO A 361 -0.53 10.02 27.05
C PRO A 361 -0.83 11.36 26.37
N GLU A 362 -1.93 11.41 25.59
CA GLU A 362 -2.44 12.68 25.09
C GLU A 362 -2.62 13.65 26.27
N MET A 363 -1.99 14.82 26.23
CA MET A 363 -2.47 15.94 27.02
C MET A 363 -3.89 16.21 26.51
N GLN A 364 -4.89 15.86 27.31
CA GLN A 364 -6.26 16.28 27.06
C GLN A 364 -6.21 17.79 26.85
N LYS A 365 -6.43 18.23 25.60
CA LYS A 365 -6.83 19.62 25.38
C LYS A 365 -8.13 19.76 26.12
N THR A 366 -8.03 20.37 27.30
CA THR A 366 -9.16 20.87 28.05
C THR A 366 -9.85 21.87 27.13
N ILE A 367 -10.94 21.41 26.49
CA ILE A 367 -11.89 22.31 25.83
C ILE A 367 -12.64 22.95 26.99
N SER A 368 -12.14 24.09 27.43
CA SER A 368 -12.89 25.05 28.26
C SER A 368 -13.59 26.00 27.32
#